data_22ff3d0537e5d8f44d7737aa196a210e
#
_entry.id   22ff3d0537e5d8f44d7737aa196a210e
#
_cell.length_a   1.000
_cell.length_b   1.000
_cell.length_c   1.000
_cell.angle_alpha   90.00
_cell.angle_beta   90.00
_cell.angle_gamma   90.00
#
_symmetry.space_group_name_H-M   'P 1'
#
loop_
_entity.id
_entity.type
_entity.pdbx_description
1 polymer ?
#
loop_
_entity_poly.entity_id
_entity_poly.type
_entity_poly.pdbx_seq_one_letter_code
_entity_poly.pdbx_strand_id
1 'polypeptide(L)'
;MGPEFSGKRREEGYPVTKGNRAPNIVLIMADQLAPQFTGAYGHPVVKTPHIDALAGRGMRFDSAYCNSPLCAPSRFSFMSGQLVSRIGAYDNASEFSASVPTFAHYLKLMGYRTCLSGKMHFVGPDQMHGFEERVTTDIYPSDYAWTPDWERTEERIDKWYHNMATVKEAGIGAATFQIDYDEEVAFFAKRRIFDYARDDDQPFCLVASFIHPHDPYVARQEWWDLYDPDEIDMPKTSMSPEEHDGFSRRVLDGIEASAVPLTEAEIRKARHAYYANVSYFDSKVGELVQTITEAGMIDNTIFIITADHGDMLGERGLWYKMNFFEHSARVPMIMAGPGIANGTASNACSLVDMLPTMLDIAGSAGVPMPEIGMPVDGRSLMPLARGEDDPVDEAIGEYCAEMAGHPVFMIRRGDYKYIACDGDSPLLYNLADDPCELANLADDPAHASVAEAFAAEVAGRWDSAKLREDVMATQRQRRAIHAAMEAGAAEAWDYNPPRDASQQYVRNHMDWTVAADRYRFP
;
A
#
# COMPACT_ATOMS: atom_id res chain seq x y z
N MET A 1 -8.31 35.13 26.21
CA MET A 1 -7.00 35.52 25.68
C MET A 1 -6.25 34.20 25.41
N GLY A 2 -6.38 33.72 24.19
CA GLY A 2 -5.65 32.54 23.71
C GLY A 2 -4.31 33.01 23.11
N PRO A 3 -3.26 32.17 23.10
CA PRO A 3 -1.99 32.57 22.52
C PRO A 3 -2.11 32.71 21.00
N GLU A 4 -1.78 33.89 20.50
CA GLU A 4 -1.52 34.12 19.09
C GLU A 4 -0.29 33.31 18.67
N PHE A 5 -0.49 32.24 17.91
CA PHE A 5 0.58 31.63 17.15
C PHE A 5 0.89 32.50 15.93
N SER A 6 1.75 33.49 16.12
CA SER A 6 2.35 34.20 15.00
C SER A 6 3.31 33.24 14.27
N GLY A 7 2.84 32.68 13.16
CA GLY A 7 3.68 31.97 12.22
C GLY A 7 4.78 32.88 11.67
N LYS A 8 5.94 32.91 12.29
CA LYS A 8 7.15 33.43 11.67
C LYS A 8 7.51 32.51 10.51
N ARG A 9 7.19 32.90 9.28
CA ARG A 9 7.84 32.35 8.08
C ARG A 9 9.34 32.53 8.27
N ARG A 10 10.10 31.43 8.19
CA ARG A 10 11.57 31.51 8.14
C ARG A 10 11.94 32.18 6.81
N GLU A 11 12.47 33.39 6.88
CA GLU A 11 13.04 34.12 5.73
C GLU A 11 14.43 33.63 5.30
N GLU A 12 14.82 32.42 5.64
CA GLU A 12 16.08 31.82 5.17
C GLU A 12 15.78 30.55 4.37
N GLY A 13 15.03 30.69 3.26
CA GLY A 13 15.00 29.70 2.20
C GLY A 13 16.28 29.76 1.39
N TYR A 14 16.95 28.64 1.18
CA TYR A 14 18.03 28.53 0.22
C TYR A 14 17.55 29.05 -1.14
N PRO A 15 18.31 29.92 -1.83
CA PRO A 15 17.91 30.44 -3.13
C PRO A 15 17.88 29.29 -4.15
N VAL A 16 16.69 28.79 -4.45
CA VAL A 16 16.48 27.85 -5.55
C VAL A 16 16.57 28.63 -6.85
N THR A 17 17.66 28.43 -7.57
CA THR A 17 17.79 28.96 -8.93
C THR A 17 16.80 28.21 -9.83
N LYS A 18 16.09 28.93 -10.70
CA LYS A 18 15.04 28.41 -11.63
C LYS A 18 15.51 27.25 -12.56
N GLY A 19 16.73 26.77 -12.44
CA GLY A 19 17.32 25.73 -13.29
C GLY A 19 17.56 24.37 -12.62
N ASN A 20 17.33 24.20 -11.32
CA ASN A 20 17.63 22.95 -10.62
C ASN A 20 16.64 22.70 -9.46
N ARG A 21 15.35 22.75 -9.76
CA ARG A 21 14.29 22.46 -8.77
C ARG A 21 14.12 20.94 -8.64
N ALA A 22 14.02 20.45 -7.40
CA ALA A 22 13.69 19.07 -7.11
C ALA A 22 12.33 18.69 -7.76
N PRO A 23 12.19 17.48 -8.31
CA PRO A 23 10.94 17.07 -8.95
C PRO A 23 9.81 16.95 -7.93
N ASN A 24 8.60 17.24 -8.36
CA ASN A 24 7.41 16.87 -7.60
C ASN A 24 7.27 15.35 -7.58
N ILE A 25 6.67 14.82 -6.52
CA ILE A 25 6.37 13.40 -6.38
C ILE A 25 4.85 13.24 -6.30
N VAL A 26 4.28 12.45 -7.21
CA VAL A 26 2.89 12.02 -7.14
C VAL A 26 2.88 10.50 -7.00
N LEU A 27 2.60 10.05 -5.77
CA LEU A 27 2.44 8.64 -5.47
C LEU A 27 0.95 8.29 -5.51
N ILE A 28 0.60 7.31 -6.34
CA ILE A 28 -0.76 6.81 -6.50
C ILE A 28 -0.76 5.36 -6.04
N MET A 29 -1.48 5.10 -4.95
CA MET A 29 -1.53 3.79 -4.30
C MET A 29 -2.92 3.19 -4.43
N ALA A 30 -2.98 1.94 -4.91
CA ALA A 30 -4.16 1.10 -4.80
C ALA A 30 -4.16 0.34 -3.48
N ASP A 31 -5.31 -0.10 -3.03
CA ASP A 31 -5.44 -1.11 -1.99
C ASP A 31 -5.75 -2.47 -2.62
N GLN A 32 -4.99 -3.48 -2.26
CA GLN A 32 -5.24 -4.87 -2.65
C GLN A 32 -5.12 -5.13 -4.16
N LEU A 33 -4.19 -4.43 -4.86
CA LEU A 33 -3.93 -4.65 -6.28
C LEU A 33 -2.73 -5.58 -6.51
N ALA A 34 -2.99 -6.78 -6.98
CA ALA A 34 -1.93 -7.67 -7.46
C ALA A 34 -1.48 -7.27 -8.88
N PRO A 35 -0.17 -7.19 -9.16
CA PRO A 35 0.34 -6.76 -10.46
C PRO A 35 -0.12 -7.67 -11.60
N GLN A 36 -0.32 -8.97 -11.32
CA GLN A 36 -0.83 -9.95 -12.28
C GLN A 36 -2.16 -9.55 -12.93
N PHE A 37 -2.93 -8.65 -12.31
CA PHE A 37 -4.20 -8.15 -12.81
C PHE A 37 -4.10 -6.76 -13.46
N THR A 38 -2.96 -6.47 -14.10
CA THR A 38 -2.78 -5.24 -14.90
C THR A 38 -2.16 -5.56 -16.27
N GLY A 39 -2.49 -4.76 -17.29
CA GLY A 39 -1.92 -4.90 -18.64
C GLY A 39 -0.41 -4.74 -18.66
N ALA A 40 0.13 -3.80 -17.87
CA ALA A 40 1.57 -3.55 -17.74
C ALA A 40 2.35 -4.80 -17.30
N TYR A 41 1.74 -5.70 -16.54
CA TYR A 41 2.34 -6.97 -16.11
C TYR A 41 1.81 -8.18 -16.91
N GLY A 42 1.16 -7.93 -18.05
CA GLY A 42 0.84 -8.96 -19.04
C GLY A 42 -0.51 -9.63 -18.90
N HIS A 43 -1.46 -9.08 -18.11
CA HIS A 43 -2.81 -9.64 -18.06
C HIS A 43 -3.53 -9.44 -19.40
N PRO A 44 -4.07 -10.50 -20.03
CA PRO A 44 -4.62 -10.40 -21.39
C PRO A 44 -5.98 -9.71 -21.48
N VAL A 45 -6.74 -9.64 -20.38
CA VAL A 45 -8.14 -9.19 -20.37
C VAL A 45 -8.29 -7.85 -19.64
N VAL A 46 -7.63 -7.65 -18.49
CA VAL A 46 -7.78 -6.44 -17.68
C VAL A 46 -7.26 -5.22 -18.42
N LYS A 47 -8.04 -4.14 -18.41
CA LYS A 47 -7.78 -2.90 -19.15
C LYS A 47 -7.24 -1.82 -18.20
N THR A 48 -5.94 -1.51 -18.35
CA THR A 48 -5.23 -0.52 -17.55
C THR A 48 -4.41 0.47 -18.41
N PRO A 49 -5.05 1.15 -19.39
CA PRO A 49 -4.31 1.95 -20.38
C PRO A 49 -3.47 3.07 -19.78
N HIS A 50 -3.85 3.64 -18.63
CA HIS A 50 -3.11 4.74 -18.01
C HIS A 50 -1.89 4.23 -17.23
N ILE A 51 -2.02 3.12 -16.51
CA ILE A 51 -0.91 2.42 -15.86
C ILE A 51 0.07 1.91 -16.93
N ASP A 52 -0.44 1.30 -18.00
CA ASP A 52 0.35 0.78 -19.12
C ASP A 52 1.14 1.91 -19.81
N ALA A 53 0.52 3.08 -19.99
CA ALA A 53 1.18 4.24 -20.57
C ALA A 53 2.32 4.80 -19.67
N LEU A 54 2.17 4.76 -18.35
CA LEU A 54 3.24 5.13 -17.42
C LEU A 54 4.38 4.09 -17.45
N ALA A 55 4.05 2.80 -17.42
CA ALA A 55 5.03 1.72 -17.56
C ALA A 55 5.80 1.80 -18.89
N GLY A 56 5.10 2.14 -19.98
CA GLY A 56 5.70 2.28 -21.31
C GLY A 56 6.68 3.44 -21.48
N ARG A 57 6.74 4.38 -20.52
CA ARG A 57 7.68 5.51 -20.52
C ARG A 57 8.52 5.63 -19.24
N GLY A 58 8.47 4.63 -18.38
CA GLY A 58 9.15 4.61 -17.09
C GLY A 58 9.79 3.27 -16.80
N MET A 59 10.17 3.08 -15.56
CA MET A 59 10.72 1.82 -15.04
C MET A 59 9.61 1.01 -14.37
N ARG A 60 9.41 -0.22 -14.83
CA ARG A 60 8.56 -1.22 -14.19
C ARG A 60 9.43 -2.17 -13.38
N PHE A 61 9.07 -2.42 -12.13
CA PHE A 61 9.74 -3.38 -11.25
C PHE A 61 8.95 -4.69 -11.24
N ASP A 62 9.53 -5.76 -11.75
CA ASP A 62 8.83 -7.03 -11.89
C ASP A 62 8.66 -7.80 -10.59
N SER A 63 9.52 -7.56 -9.61
CA SER A 63 9.61 -8.31 -8.35
C SER A 63 9.55 -7.39 -7.13
N ALA A 64 8.53 -6.52 -7.06
CA ALA A 64 8.28 -5.67 -5.90
C ALA A 64 7.30 -6.33 -4.94
N TYR A 65 7.61 -6.31 -3.63
CA TYR A 65 6.84 -7.00 -2.59
C TYR A 65 6.43 -6.05 -1.47
N CYS A 66 5.26 -6.28 -0.87
CA CYS A 66 4.96 -5.72 0.43
C CYS A 66 5.72 -6.49 1.52
N ASN A 67 6.05 -5.79 2.60
CA ASN A 67 6.78 -6.41 3.70
C ASN A 67 5.87 -7.10 4.73
N SER A 68 4.57 -6.81 4.67
CA SER A 68 3.54 -7.48 5.46
C SER A 68 2.24 -7.46 4.67
N PRO A 69 1.69 -8.59 4.21
CA PRO A 69 0.53 -8.61 3.32
C PRO A 69 -0.78 -8.33 4.07
N LEU A 70 -0.89 -7.13 4.63
CA LEU A 70 -2.05 -6.57 5.32
C LEU A 70 -1.97 -5.03 5.30
N CYS A 71 -3.11 -4.34 5.21
CA CYS A 71 -3.18 -2.91 4.92
C CYS A 71 -2.30 -2.03 5.84
N ALA A 72 -2.62 -1.92 7.15
CA ALA A 72 -1.91 -1.03 8.07
C ALA A 72 -0.42 -1.39 8.22
N PRO A 73 -0.04 -2.66 8.51
CA PRO A 73 1.37 -3.04 8.64
C PRO A 73 2.20 -2.76 7.39
N SER A 74 1.64 -3.05 6.20
CA SER A 74 2.30 -2.76 4.92
C SER A 74 2.53 -1.27 4.73
N ARG A 75 1.51 -0.45 4.98
CA ARG A 75 1.56 1.02 4.82
C ARG A 75 2.51 1.66 5.81
N PHE A 76 2.61 1.14 7.03
CA PHE A 76 3.54 1.66 8.04
C PHE A 76 4.99 1.30 7.71
N SER A 77 5.24 0.09 7.22
CA SER A 77 6.55 -0.30 6.68
C SER A 77 6.96 0.56 5.48
N PHE A 78 6.03 0.79 4.55
CA PHE A 78 6.20 1.68 3.40
C PHE A 78 6.57 3.12 3.82
N MET A 79 5.89 3.66 4.84
CA MET A 79 6.14 5.04 5.28
C MET A 79 7.42 5.21 6.08
N SER A 80 7.77 4.22 6.91
CA SER A 80 8.91 4.28 7.83
C SER A 80 10.21 3.73 7.24
N GLY A 81 10.12 2.92 6.16
CA GLY A 81 11.27 2.19 5.64
C GLY A 81 11.75 1.08 6.58
N GLN A 82 10.88 0.59 7.48
CA GLN A 82 11.23 -0.37 8.53
C GLN A 82 10.24 -1.53 8.56
N LEU A 83 10.73 -2.73 8.92
CA LEU A 83 9.90 -3.91 9.10
C LEU A 83 8.98 -3.76 10.34
N VAL A 84 7.85 -4.48 10.33
CA VAL A 84 6.82 -4.37 11.38
C VAL A 84 7.32 -4.75 12.76
N SER A 85 8.27 -5.68 12.87
CA SER A 85 8.89 -6.08 14.13
C SER A 85 9.70 -4.94 14.77
N ARG A 86 10.29 -4.06 13.97
CA ARG A 86 11.06 -2.91 14.43
C ARG A 86 10.19 -1.77 14.93
N ILE A 87 9.04 -1.54 14.28
CA ILE A 87 8.13 -0.44 14.63
C ILE A 87 6.98 -0.85 15.56
N GLY A 88 6.85 -2.14 15.87
CA GLY A 88 5.80 -2.67 16.74
C GLY A 88 4.38 -2.59 16.20
N ALA A 89 4.23 -2.46 14.88
CA ALA A 89 2.95 -2.27 14.20
C ALA A 89 2.54 -3.54 13.44
N TYR A 90 1.95 -4.48 14.14
CA TYR A 90 1.81 -5.88 13.70
C TYR A 90 0.54 -6.20 12.90
N ASP A 91 -0.55 -5.48 13.13
CA ASP A 91 -1.88 -5.77 12.59
C ASP A 91 -2.68 -4.49 12.31
N ASN A 92 -3.90 -4.64 11.76
CA ASN A 92 -4.75 -3.51 11.35
C ASN A 92 -5.31 -2.67 12.51
N ALA A 93 -5.05 -3.05 13.74
CA ALA A 93 -5.36 -2.23 14.91
C ALA A 93 -4.10 -1.84 15.70
N SER A 94 -2.91 -2.07 15.16
CA SER A 94 -1.68 -1.62 15.80
C SER A 94 -1.49 -0.12 15.63
N GLU A 95 -1.20 0.58 16.73
CA GLU A 95 -0.86 2.00 16.65
C GLU A 95 0.39 2.21 15.80
N PHE A 96 0.30 3.16 14.86
CA PHE A 96 1.51 3.70 14.24
C PHE A 96 2.06 4.78 15.16
N SER A 97 3.13 4.47 15.89
CA SER A 97 3.66 5.37 16.90
C SER A 97 4.11 6.72 16.30
N ALA A 98 3.66 7.83 16.89
CA ALA A 98 4.12 9.17 16.52
C ALA A 98 5.63 9.38 16.70
N SER A 99 6.34 8.47 17.40
CA SER A 99 7.80 8.49 17.53
C SER A 99 8.53 7.87 16.34
N VAL A 100 7.83 7.22 15.40
CA VAL A 100 8.42 6.63 14.19
C VAL A 100 8.48 7.69 13.09
N PRO A 101 9.68 8.11 12.66
CA PRO A 101 9.79 9.05 11.55
C PRO A 101 9.45 8.38 10.23
N THR A 102 8.80 9.15 9.35
CA THR A 102 8.33 8.70 8.04
C THR A 102 8.99 9.50 6.92
N PHE A 103 8.85 9.05 5.67
CA PHE A 103 9.32 9.82 4.53
C PHE A 103 8.69 11.24 4.50
N ALA A 104 7.45 11.41 4.96
CA ALA A 104 6.79 12.73 4.98
C ALA A 104 7.50 13.71 5.93
N HIS A 105 7.98 13.24 7.09
CA HIS A 105 8.81 14.05 7.98
C HIS A 105 10.11 14.50 7.31
N TYR A 106 10.82 13.57 6.69
CA TYR A 106 12.11 13.86 6.05
C TYR A 106 11.97 14.74 4.82
N LEU A 107 10.94 14.52 3.97
CA LEU A 107 10.67 15.36 2.82
C LEU A 107 10.37 16.82 3.22
N LYS A 108 9.69 17.04 4.36
CA LYS A 108 9.50 18.39 4.91
C LYS A 108 10.83 19.05 5.29
N LEU A 109 11.78 18.30 5.89
CA LEU A 109 13.12 18.81 6.18
C LEU A 109 13.89 19.16 4.89
N MET A 110 13.55 18.50 3.77
CA MET A 110 14.12 18.77 2.44
C MET A 110 13.34 19.85 1.65
N GLY A 111 12.37 20.52 2.28
CA GLY A 111 11.66 21.64 1.69
C GLY A 111 10.43 21.28 0.84
N TYR A 112 9.95 20.04 0.90
CA TYR A 112 8.73 19.63 0.23
C TYR A 112 7.48 20.01 1.04
N ARG A 113 6.41 20.38 0.33
CA ARG A 113 5.05 20.26 0.85
C ARG A 113 4.62 18.81 0.79
N THR A 114 3.99 18.29 1.85
CA THR A 114 3.54 16.90 1.91
C THR A 114 2.05 16.82 2.13
N CYS A 115 1.34 16.12 1.25
CA CYS A 115 -0.11 16.00 1.28
C CYS A 115 -0.56 14.55 1.15
N LEU A 116 -1.52 14.15 1.99
CA LEU A 116 -2.24 12.89 1.89
C LEU A 116 -3.68 13.15 1.45
N SER A 117 -4.11 12.51 0.37
CA SER A 117 -5.50 12.36 -0.03
C SER A 117 -5.82 10.87 -0.07
N GLY A 118 -6.67 10.38 0.82
CA GLY A 118 -7.07 8.98 0.83
C GLY A 118 -6.56 8.16 2.01
N LYS A 119 -6.62 6.84 1.82
CA LYS A 119 -6.36 5.84 2.84
C LYS A 119 -4.87 5.73 3.18
N MET A 120 -4.55 5.77 4.45
CA MET A 120 -3.25 5.33 4.97
C MET A 120 -3.39 4.38 6.16
N HIS A 121 -4.61 4.21 6.64
CA HIS A 121 -4.99 3.31 7.74
C HIS A 121 -4.28 3.64 9.04
N PHE A 122 -4.10 4.93 9.34
CA PHE A 122 -3.47 5.34 10.58
C PHE A 122 -4.32 4.96 11.79
N VAL A 123 -3.74 4.19 12.70
CA VAL A 123 -4.32 3.80 13.98
C VAL A 123 -3.62 4.59 15.09
N GLY A 124 -4.39 5.12 16.01
CA GLY A 124 -3.91 5.94 17.11
C GLY A 124 -4.22 7.43 16.94
N PRO A 125 -3.84 8.27 17.91
CA PRO A 125 -4.20 9.68 17.95
C PRO A 125 -3.43 10.54 16.95
N ASP A 126 -2.21 10.15 16.52
CA ASP A 126 -1.51 10.87 15.44
C ASP A 126 -2.07 10.42 14.10
N GLN A 127 -2.76 11.31 13.43
CA GLN A 127 -3.38 11.07 12.13
C GLN A 127 -2.65 11.79 10.98
N MET A 128 -1.48 12.40 11.27
CA MET A 128 -0.72 13.17 10.29
C MET A 128 0.61 12.49 9.90
N HIS A 129 1.29 11.84 10.82
CA HIS A 129 2.57 11.13 10.61
C HIS A 129 3.54 11.83 9.64
N GLY A 130 3.70 13.15 9.82
CA GLY A 130 4.60 13.97 9.02
C GLY A 130 3.96 14.68 7.83
N PHE A 131 2.78 14.32 7.36
CA PHE A 131 2.10 15.11 6.34
C PHE A 131 1.75 16.51 6.88
N GLU A 132 1.95 17.54 6.06
CA GLU A 132 1.50 18.90 6.39
C GLU A 132 0.00 19.06 6.22
N GLU A 133 -0.53 18.32 5.23
CA GLU A 133 -1.93 18.37 4.86
C GLU A 133 -2.47 16.95 4.71
N ARG A 134 -3.65 16.73 5.24
CA ARG A 134 -4.47 15.57 4.98
C ARG A 134 -5.85 16.06 4.58
N VAL A 135 -6.24 15.81 3.34
CA VAL A 135 -7.40 16.49 2.72
C VAL A 135 -8.67 15.65 2.71
N THR A 136 -8.57 14.38 3.09
CA THR A 136 -9.70 13.47 3.30
C THR A 136 -9.62 12.82 4.68
N THR A 137 -10.72 12.26 5.16
CA THR A 137 -10.70 11.31 6.30
C THR A 137 -10.03 9.99 5.88
N ASP A 138 -9.89 9.02 6.80
CA ASP A 138 -9.62 7.63 6.42
C ASP A 138 -10.94 6.88 6.17
N ILE A 139 -10.86 5.67 5.61
CA ILE A 139 -12.03 4.84 5.36
C ILE A 139 -12.24 3.79 6.48
N TYR A 140 -11.20 3.51 7.25
CA TYR A 140 -11.23 2.54 8.35
C TYR A 140 -11.06 3.23 9.70
N PRO A 141 -11.56 2.60 10.79
CA PRO A 141 -11.46 3.19 12.13
C PRO A 141 -10.00 3.33 12.58
N SER A 142 -9.72 4.38 13.35
CA SER A 142 -8.39 4.66 13.89
C SER A 142 -8.17 4.07 15.29
N ASP A 143 -9.14 3.34 15.83
CA ASP A 143 -9.11 2.75 17.17
C ASP A 143 -8.59 1.30 17.20
N TYR A 144 -8.69 0.66 18.37
CA TYR A 144 -8.20 -0.70 18.58
C TYR A 144 -9.27 -1.80 18.44
N ALA A 145 -10.43 -1.51 17.83
CA ALA A 145 -11.53 -2.46 17.68
C ALA A 145 -11.12 -3.75 16.93
N TRP A 146 -10.18 -3.62 15.99
CA TRP A 146 -9.73 -4.72 15.15
C TRP A 146 -8.49 -5.46 15.68
N THR A 147 -8.25 -5.42 16.99
CA THR A 147 -7.13 -6.11 17.62
C THR A 147 -7.35 -7.62 17.59
N PRO A 148 -6.47 -8.43 16.98
CA PRO A 148 -6.54 -9.90 17.02
C PRO A 148 -6.28 -10.44 18.43
N ASP A 149 -6.52 -11.74 18.63
CA ASP A 149 -6.21 -12.44 19.87
C ASP A 149 -5.47 -13.76 19.62
N TRP A 150 -4.15 -13.72 19.69
CA TRP A 150 -3.31 -14.91 19.52
C TRP A 150 -3.35 -15.88 20.72
N GLU A 151 -3.99 -15.51 21.82
CA GLU A 151 -4.27 -16.45 22.94
C GLU A 151 -5.47 -17.35 22.64
N ARG A 152 -6.32 -16.95 21.67
CA ARG A 152 -7.55 -17.65 21.28
C ARG A 152 -7.64 -17.87 19.78
N THR A 153 -6.56 -18.39 19.19
CA THR A 153 -6.46 -18.58 17.73
C THR A 153 -7.50 -19.53 17.15
N GLU A 154 -8.10 -20.40 17.98
CA GLU A 154 -9.17 -21.32 17.59
C GLU A 154 -10.56 -20.62 17.56
N GLU A 155 -10.68 -19.46 18.15
CA GLU A 155 -11.88 -18.64 18.13
C GLU A 155 -11.72 -17.53 17.10
N ARG A 156 -12.58 -17.49 16.09
CA ARG A 156 -12.62 -16.35 15.19
C ARG A 156 -13.27 -15.16 15.92
N ILE A 157 -12.46 -14.21 16.33
CA ILE A 157 -12.91 -12.96 16.98
C ILE A 157 -13.02 -11.79 15.98
N ASP A 158 -12.45 -11.93 14.81
CA ASP A 158 -12.37 -10.95 13.72
C ASP A 158 -13.46 -11.18 12.64
N LYS A 159 -14.68 -11.55 13.04
CA LYS A 159 -15.84 -11.86 12.17
C LYS A 159 -16.29 -10.68 11.29
N TRP A 160 -15.95 -9.50 11.71
CA TRP A 160 -16.27 -8.24 11.02
C TRP A 160 -15.40 -7.99 9.81
N TYR A 161 -14.28 -8.70 9.68
CA TYR A 161 -13.30 -8.48 8.64
C TYR A 161 -13.52 -9.46 7.44
N HIS A 162 -12.52 -9.97 6.80
CA HIS A 162 -12.68 -10.78 5.60
C HIS A 162 -13.52 -12.04 5.84
N ASN A 163 -14.55 -12.23 5.01
CA ASN A 163 -15.38 -13.43 4.99
C ASN A 163 -15.91 -13.71 3.59
N MET A 164 -16.24 -14.96 3.30
CA MET A 164 -16.66 -15.40 1.97
C MET A 164 -18.01 -14.81 1.50
N ALA A 165 -18.80 -14.18 2.37
CA ALA A 165 -20.04 -13.53 1.97
C ALA A 165 -19.77 -12.37 0.99
N THR A 166 -18.71 -11.60 1.19
CA THR A 166 -18.36 -10.49 0.29
C THR A 166 -17.96 -10.95 -1.11
N VAL A 167 -17.43 -12.17 -1.24
CA VAL A 167 -17.17 -12.81 -2.55
C VAL A 167 -18.47 -13.23 -3.22
N LYS A 168 -19.40 -13.84 -2.46
CA LYS A 168 -20.71 -14.26 -2.98
C LYS A 168 -21.58 -13.09 -3.42
N GLU A 169 -21.53 -11.99 -2.70
CA GLU A 169 -22.30 -10.78 -2.96
C GLU A 169 -21.69 -9.90 -4.06
N ALA A 170 -20.56 -10.31 -4.63
CA ALA A 170 -19.92 -9.60 -5.74
C ALA A 170 -20.90 -9.24 -6.86
N GLY A 171 -20.68 -8.10 -7.52
CA GLY A 171 -21.56 -7.70 -8.62
C GLY A 171 -21.55 -6.20 -8.92
N ILE A 172 -22.73 -5.70 -9.32
CA ILE A 172 -22.90 -4.32 -9.76
C ILE A 172 -23.59 -3.51 -8.67
N GLY A 173 -23.07 -2.31 -8.43
CA GLY A 173 -23.68 -1.30 -7.55
C GLY A 173 -23.61 0.09 -8.17
N ALA A 174 -24.66 0.89 -7.99
CA ALA A 174 -24.67 2.28 -8.47
C ALA A 174 -23.77 3.19 -7.60
N ALA A 175 -23.69 2.89 -6.31
CA ALA A 175 -22.84 3.54 -5.33
C ALA A 175 -22.44 2.53 -4.26
N THR A 176 -21.27 2.71 -3.67
CA THR A 176 -20.81 2.00 -2.48
C THR A 176 -20.03 2.98 -1.62
N PHE A 177 -19.88 2.63 -0.35
CA PHE A 177 -19.04 3.40 0.57
C PHE A 177 -17.62 3.63 0.02
N GLN A 178 -17.05 2.63 -0.65
CA GLN A 178 -15.71 2.71 -1.23
C GLN A 178 -15.65 3.57 -2.50
N ILE A 179 -16.66 3.48 -3.39
CA ILE A 179 -16.74 4.33 -4.58
C ILE A 179 -16.87 5.80 -4.17
N ASP A 180 -17.75 6.11 -3.21
CA ASP A 180 -17.94 7.48 -2.72
C ASP A 180 -16.63 8.02 -2.11
N TYR A 181 -15.91 7.18 -1.38
CA TYR A 181 -14.62 7.54 -0.80
C TYR A 181 -13.57 7.84 -1.86
N ASP A 182 -13.40 6.98 -2.85
CA ASP A 182 -12.39 7.17 -3.90
C ASP A 182 -12.70 8.38 -4.81
N GLU A 183 -13.98 8.69 -5.04
CA GLU A 183 -14.37 9.93 -5.74
C GLU A 183 -13.97 11.17 -4.92
N GLU A 184 -14.12 11.15 -3.60
CA GLU A 184 -13.65 12.23 -2.72
C GLU A 184 -12.13 12.34 -2.76
N VAL A 185 -11.40 11.23 -2.70
CA VAL A 185 -9.92 11.19 -2.81
C VAL A 185 -9.46 11.85 -4.10
N ALA A 186 -10.03 11.44 -5.25
CA ALA A 186 -9.67 11.99 -6.55
C ALA A 186 -9.99 13.49 -6.65
N PHE A 187 -11.15 13.90 -6.15
CA PHE A 187 -11.56 15.32 -6.17
C PHE A 187 -10.58 16.20 -5.41
N PHE A 188 -10.22 15.85 -4.18
CA PHE A 188 -9.32 16.66 -3.36
C PHE A 188 -7.87 16.60 -3.85
N ALA A 189 -7.40 15.46 -4.36
CA ALA A 189 -6.08 15.35 -4.96
C ALA A 189 -5.93 16.29 -6.18
N LYS A 190 -6.89 16.26 -7.12
CA LYS A 190 -6.90 17.17 -8.29
C LYS A 190 -6.95 18.64 -7.90
N ARG A 191 -7.80 18.98 -6.95
CA ARG A 191 -7.89 20.35 -6.43
C ARG A 191 -6.55 20.81 -5.83
N ARG A 192 -5.89 19.93 -5.05
CA ARG A 192 -4.61 20.26 -4.43
C ARG A 192 -3.48 20.42 -5.46
N ILE A 193 -3.48 19.64 -6.53
CA ILE A 193 -2.53 19.80 -7.65
C ILE A 193 -2.65 21.22 -8.25
N PHE A 194 -3.86 21.70 -8.53
CA PHE A 194 -4.05 23.07 -9.05
C PHE A 194 -3.67 24.14 -8.02
N ASP A 195 -3.89 23.92 -6.73
CA ASP A 195 -3.45 24.85 -5.69
C ASP A 195 -1.92 24.95 -5.66
N TYR A 196 -1.20 23.84 -5.75
CA TYR A 196 0.26 23.83 -5.82
C TYR A 196 0.80 24.48 -7.09
N ALA A 197 0.12 24.32 -8.22
CA ALA A 197 0.50 25.00 -9.46
C ALA A 197 0.31 26.53 -9.41
N ARG A 198 -0.65 27.02 -8.61
CA ARG A 198 -0.84 28.47 -8.38
C ARG A 198 0.23 29.07 -7.47
N ASP A 199 0.71 28.28 -6.51
CA ASP A 199 1.70 28.68 -5.52
C ASP A 199 3.04 27.97 -5.82
N ASP A 200 3.53 28.08 -7.08
CA ASP A 200 4.70 27.38 -7.62
C ASP A 200 6.02 27.86 -7.00
N ASP A 201 6.15 27.75 -5.67
CA ASP A 201 7.33 28.15 -4.91
C ASP A 201 8.13 26.98 -4.34
N GLN A 202 7.53 25.79 -4.15
CA GLN A 202 8.12 24.64 -3.51
C GLN A 202 7.76 23.33 -4.25
N PRO A 203 8.64 22.31 -4.25
CA PRO A 203 8.26 20.97 -4.66
C PRO A 203 7.24 20.37 -3.68
N PHE A 204 6.43 19.44 -4.17
CA PHE A 204 5.46 18.74 -3.35
C PHE A 204 5.56 17.21 -3.49
N CYS A 205 5.14 16.52 -2.43
CA CYS A 205 4.85 15.10 -2.44
C CYS A 205 3.36 14.92 -2.14
N LEU A 206 2.59 14.51 -3.14
CA LEU A 206 1.19 14.15 -3.01
C LEU A 206 1.05 12.64 -3.02
N VAL A 207 0.49 12.09 -1.95
CA VAL A 207 0.05 10.70 -1.88
C VAL A 207 -1.45 10.66 -2.11
N ALA A 208 -1.87 10.07 -3.23
CA ALA A 208 -3.27 9.79 -3.54
C ALA A 208 -3.50 8.28 -3.37
N SER A 209 -4.18 7.88 -2.31
CA SER A 209 -4.32 6.49 -1.92
C SER A 209 -5.79 6.05 -1.94
N PHE A 210 -6.12 5.20 -2.91
CA PHE A 210 -7.46 4.72 -3.20
C PHE A 210 -7.73 3.40 -2.50
N ILE A 211 -9.02 3.11 -2.22
CA ILE A 211 -9.43 1.83 -1.63
C ILE A 211 -9.62 0.74 -2.70
N HIS A 212 -9.95 1.11 -3.95
CA HIS A 212 -10.09 0.10 -4.99
C HIS A 212 -8.73 -0.45 -5.45
N PRO A 213 -8.72 -1.77 -5.84
CA PRO A 213 -9.84 -2.71 -6.04
C PRO A 213 -10.22 -3.59 -4.82
N HIS A 214 -9.92 -3.20 -3.57
CA HIS A 214 -10.24 -3.95 -2.34
C HIS A 214 -11.71 -4.41 -2.30
N ASP A 215 -11.96 -5.59 -1.73
CA ASP A 215 -13.33 -6.06 -1.47
C ASP A 215 -14.14 -5.08 -0.57
N PRO A 216 -15.50 -5.09 -0.63
CA PRO A 216 -16.38 -6.01 -1.36
C PRO A 216 -16.29 -5.80 -2.88
N TYR A 217 -16.33 -6.90 -3.63
CA TYR A 217 -16.18 -6.90 -5.08
C TYR A 217 -17.45 -6.37 -5.76
N VAL A 218 -17.66 -5.06 -5.67
CA VAL A 218 -18.80 -4.36 -6.28
C VAL A 218 -18.27 -3.27 -7.20
N ALA A 219 -18.70 -3.28 -8.45
CA ALA A 219 -18.29 -2.32 -9.46
C ALA A 219 -19.48 -1.55 -10.02
N ARG A 220 -19.27 -0.33 -10.52
CA ARG A 220 -20.30 0.39 -11.26
C ARG A 220 -20.51 -0.22 -12.63
N GLN A 221 -21.73 -0.07 -13.16
CA GLN A 221 -22.14 -0.64 -14.44
C GLN A 221 -21.18 -0.29 -15.59
N GLU A 222 -20.74 0.96 -15.66
CA GLU A 222 -19.83 1.44 -16.72
C GLU A 222 -18.48 0.72 -16.78
N TRP A 223 -17.94 0.31 -15.64
CA TRP A 223 -16.68 -0.44 -15.55
C TRP A 223 -16.92 -1.94 -15.75
N TRP A 224 -18.04 -2.45 -15.27
CA TRP A 224 -18.47 -3.81 -15.51
C TRP A 224 -18.65 -4.10 -17.00
N ASP A 225 -19.31 -3.21 -17.74
CA ASP A 225 -19.60 -3.37 -19.17
C ASP A 225 -18.35 -3.28 -20.07
N LEU A 226 -17.18 -2.99 -19.52
CA LEU A 226 -15.90 -3.08 -20.25
C LEU A 226 -15.52 -4.52 -20.60
N TYR A 227 -16.08 -5.51 -19.92
CA TYR A 227 -15.67 -6.90 -19.99
C TYR A 227 -16.83 -7.81 -20.40
N ASP A 228 -16.54 -8.72 -21.35
CA ASP A 228 -17.43 -9.83 -21.63
C ASP A 228 -17.34 -10.86 -20.49
N PRO A 229 -18.45 -11.26 -19.85
CA PRO A 229 -18.42 -12.27 -18.78
C PRO A 229 -17.77 -13.60 -19.20
N ASP A 230 -17.84 -13.97 -20.48
CA ASP A 230 -17.25 -15.20 -21.00
C ASP A 230 -15.72 -15.12 -21.17
N GLU A 231 -15.16 -13.90 -21.21
CA GLU A 231 -13.70 -13.66 -21.27
C GLU A 231 -13.05 -13.61 -19.88
N ILE A 232 -13.83 -13.57 -18.79
CA ILE A 232 -13.28 -13.58 -17.44
C ILE A 232 -12.70 -14.96 -17.15
N ASP A 233 -11.40 -15.01 -16.97
CA ASP A 233 -10.69 -16.26 -16.66
C ASP A 233 -10.97 -16.76 -15.23
N MET A 234 -10.86 -18.06 -15.06
CA MET A 234 -10.89 -18.69 -13.74
C MET A 234 -9.49 -18.66 -13.11
N PRO A 235 -9.37 -18.83 -11.79
CA PRO A 235 -8.07 -19.01 -11.16
C PRO A 235 -7.25 -20.08 -11.90
N LYS A 236 -5.99 -19.79 -12.14
CA LYS A 236 -5.06 -20.72 -12.84
C LYS A 236 -4.72 -21.92 -12.00
N THR A 237 -4.80 -21.77 -10.69
CA THR A 237 -4.42 -22.78 -9.71
C THR A 237 -5.57 -23.05 -8.75
N SER A 238 -5.75 -24.33 -8.42
CA SER A 238 -6.72 -24.78 -7.43
C SER A 238 -6.05 -25.81 -6.52
N MET A 239 -6.30 -25.70 -5.23
CA MET A 239 -5.84 -26.66 -4.23
C MET A 239 -7.01 -26.99 -3.30
N SER A 240 -7.10 -28.27 -2.88
CA SER A 240 -8.02 -28.65 -1.82
C SER A 240 -7.50 -28.17 -0.45
N PRO A 241 -8.37 -27.98 0.55
CA PRO A 241 -7.93 -27.57 1.90
C PRO A 241 -6.84 -28.46 2.51
N GLU A 242 -6.82 -29.76 2.16
CA GLU A 242 -5.87 -30.74 2.68
C GLU A 242 -4.46 -30.59 2.07
N GLU A 243 -4.37 -30.00 0.86
CA GLU A 243 -3.09 -29.77 0.16
C GLU A 243 -2.37 -28.52 0.66
N HIS A 244 -3.05 -27.66 1.39
CA HIS A 244 -2.47 -26.43 1.93
C HIS A 244 -1.53 -26.68 3.11
N ASP A 245 -0.57 -25.78 3.29
CA ASP A 245 0.23 -25.65 4.50
C ASP A 245 -0.60 -25.26 5.73
N GLY A 246 0.00 -25.33 6.91
CA GLY A 246 -0.69 -25.06 8.17
C GLY A 246 -1.25 -23.64 8.26
N PHE A 247 -0.46 -22.65 7.82
CA PHE A 247 -0.90 -21.25 7.86
C PHE A 247 -2.02 -20.99 6.86
N SER A 248 -1.91 -21.46 5.63
CA SER A 248 -2.99 -21.30 4.62
C SER A 248 -4.31 -21.92 5.07
N ARG A 249 -4.26 -23.08 5.77
CA ARG A 249 -5.48 -23.67 6.37
C ARG A 249 -6.10 -22.76 7.42
N ARG A 250 -5.28 -22.15 8.30
CA ARG A 250 -5.80 -21.18 9.29
C ARG A 250 -6.45 -19.96 8.61
N VAL A 251 -5.88 -19.49 7.49
CA VAL A 251 -6.49 -18.41 6.70
C VAL A 251 -7.84 -18.84 6.12
N LEU A 252 -7.94 -20.04 5.52
CA LEU A 252 -9.19 -20.58 4.99
C LEU A 252 -10.27 -20.73 6.06
N ASP A 253 -9.89 -21.20 7.25
CA ASP A 253 -10.81 -21.33 8.39
C ASP A 253 -11.26 -19.93 8.88
N GLY A 254 -10.33 -18.99 8.96
CA GLY A 254 -10.60 -17.60 9.38
C GLY A 254 -11.58 -16.87 8.46
N ILE A 255 -11.48 -17.06 7.14
CA ILE A 255 -12.42 -16.46 6.18
C ILE A 255 -13.71 -17.30 5.98
N GLU A 256 -13.87 -18.42 6.70
CA GLU A 256 -15.03 -19.33 6.62
C GLU A 256 -15.19 -20.01 5.23
N ALA A 257 -14.08 -20.28 4.53
CA ALA A 257 -14.11 -20.82 3.18
C ALA A 257 -14.87 -22.15 3.06
N SER A 258 -14.70 -23.07 4.03
CA SER A 258 -15.41 -24.36 4.05
C SER A 258 -16.90 -24.21 4.39
N ALA A 259 -17.28 -23.21 5.17
CA ALA A 259 -18.69 -22.96 5.56
C ALA A 259 -19.48 -22.27 4.44
N VAL A 260 -18.79 -21.56 3.54
CA VAL A 260 -19.39 -20.78 2.46
C VAL A 260 -18.72 -21.15 1.13
N PRO A 261 -18.95 -22.38 0.61
CA PRO A 261 -18.36 -22.80 -0.65
C PRO A 261 -18.87 -21.94 -1.82
N LEU A 262 -17.97 -21.66 -2.76
CA LEU A 262 -18.28 -20.88 -3.96
C LEU A 262 -18.53 -21.79 -5.16
N THR A 263 -19.46 -21.38 -6.00
CA THR A 263 -19.64 -21.93 -7.35
C THR A 263 -18.68 -21.24 -8.34
N GLU A 264 -18.38 -21.89 -9.46
CA GLU A 264 -17.60 -21.26 -10.55
C GLU A 264 -18.21 -19.94 -11.02
N ALA A 265 -19.53 -19.84 -11.05
CA ALA A 265 -20.22 -18.61 -11.42
C ALA A 265 -19.98 -17.47 -10.42
N GLU A 266 -19.94 -17.77 -9.11
CA GLU A 266 -19.64 -16.78 -8.08
C GLU A 266 -18.17 -16.36 -8.13
N ILE A 267 -17.23 -17.29 -8.34
CA ILE A 267 -15.81 -16.98 -8.53
C ILE A 267 -15.62 -16.07 -9.74
N ARG A 268 -16.20 -16.42 -10.90
CA ARG A 268 -16.13 -15.62 -12.13
C ARG A 268 -16.71 -14.22 -11.93
N LYS A 269 -17.82 -14.13 -11.23
CA LYS A 269 -18.49 -12.87 -10.92
C LYS A 269 -17.64 -11.96 -10.03
N ALA A 270 -16.96 -12.51 -9.00
CA ALA A 270 -16.07 -11.77 -8.14
C ALA A 270 -14.83 -11.27 -8.91
N ARG A 271 -14.23 -12.12 -9.75
CA ARG A 271 -13.12 -11.74 -10.63
C ARG A 271 -13.53 -10.64 -11.62
N HIS A 272 -14.72 -10.73 -12.21
CA HIS A 272 -15.26 -9.71 -13.10
C HIS A 272 -15.36 -8.35 -12.37
N ALA A 273 -15.95 -8.32 -11.17
CA ALA A 273 -16.04 -7.11 -10.37
C ALA A 273 -14.66 -6.54 -10.02
N TYR A 274 -13.70 -7.40 -9.66
CA TYR A 274 -12.33 -6.98 -9.38
C TYR A 274 -11.67 -6.35 -10.62
N TYR A 275 -11.79 -6.95 -11.82
CA TYR A 275 -11.27 -6.39 -13.07
C TYR A 275 -11.88 -5.03 -13.40
N ALA A 276 -13.17 -4.89 -13.20
CA ALA A 276 -13.87 -3.62 -13.35
C ALA A 276 -13.35 -2.56 -12.36
N ASN A 277 -13.10 -2.94 -11.11
CA ASN A 277 -12.54 -2.07 -10.09
C ASN A 277 -11.07 -1.71 -10.36
N VAL A 278 -10.29 -2.60 -10.96
CA VAL A 278 -8.92 -2.27 -11.44
C VAL A 278 -8.98 -1.23 -12.55
N SER A 279 -9.89 -1.35 -13.52
CA SER A 279 -10.07 -0.33 -14.57
C SER A 279 -10.58 1.00 -14.00
N TYR A 280 -11.42 0.97 -12.98
CA TYR A 280 -11.83 2.17 -12.27
C TYR A 280 -10.61 2.86 -11.61
N PHE A 281 -9.78 2.13 -10.89
CA PHE A 281 -8.54 2.67 -10.31
C PHE A 281 -7.61 3.24 -11.40
N ASP A 282 -7.43 2.52 -12.50
CA ASP A 282 -6.64 3.00 -13.65
C ASP A 282 -7.15 4.35 -14.18
N SER A 283 -8.47 4.54 -14.22
CA SER A 283 -9.05 5.83 -14.62
C SER A 283 -8.65 6.97 -13.67
N LYS A 284 -8.54 6.70 -12.36
CA LYS A 284 -8.08 7.70 -11.38
C LYS A 284 -6.59 8.03 -11.59
N VAL A 285 -5.77 7.05 -11.95
CA VAL A 285 -4.38 7.30 -12.40
C VAL A 285 -4.39 8.27 -13.58
N GLY A 286 -5.22 8.00 -14.59
CA GLY A 286 -5.37 8.86 -15.76
C GLY A 286 -5.80 10.29 -15.41
N GLU A 287 -6.80 10.45 -14.55
CA GLU A 287 -7.28 11.76 -14.09
C GLU A 287 -6.17 12.58 -13.41
N LEU A 288 -5.33 11.96 -12.57
CA LEU A 288 -4.24 12.66 -11.87
C LEU A 288 -3.10 13.03 -12.83
N VAL A 289 -2.72 12.13 -13.74
CA VAL A 289 -1.70 12.43 -14.79
C VAL A 289 -2.17 13.56 -15.69
N GLN A 290 -3.43 13.55 -16.11
CA GLN A 290 -4.01 14.62 -16.90
C GLN A 290 -4.00 15.95 -16.14
N THR A 291 -4.39 15.94 -14.85
CA THR A 291 -4.42 17.16 -14.01
C THR A 291 -3.02 17.78 -13.88
N ILE A 292 -1.97 16.96 -13.66
CA ILE A 292 -0.57 17.43 -13.62
C ILE A 292 -0.15 18.01 -14.98
N THR A 293 -0.60 17.41 -16.08
CA THR A 293 -0.32 17.90 -17.44
C THR A 293 -0.98 19.26 -17.70
N GLU A 294 -2.27 19.39 -17.38
CA GLU A 294 -3.03 20.63 -17.51
C GLU A 294 -2.50 21.75 -16.61
N ALA A 295 -1.98 21.39 -15.43
CA ALA A 295 -1.30 22.31 -14.52
C ALA A 295 0.12 22.71 -14.99
N GLY A 296 0.62 22.17 -16.12
CA GLY A 296 1.93 22.52 -16.69
C GLY A 296 3.12 21.96 -15.91
N MET A 297 2.93 20.89 -15.10
CA MET A 297 3.96 20.37 -14.21
C MET A 297 4.50 19.00 -14.62
N ILE A 298 4.05 18.45 -15.76
CA ILE A 298 4.36 17.07 -16.17
C ILE A 298 5.87 16.81 -16.33
N ASP A 299 6.62 17.79 -16.84
CA ASP A 299 8.06 17.67 -17.10
C ASP A 299 8.93 17.66 -15.84
N ASN A 300 8.36 18.08 -14.68
CA ASN A 300 9.04 18.10 -13.39
C ASN A 300 8.32 17.27 -12.33
N THR A 301 7.61 16.23 -12.73
CA THR A 301 6.88 15.36 -11.79
C THR A 301 7.26 13.91 -12.01
N ILE A 302 7.65 13.22 -10.94
CA ILE A 302 7.83 11.77 -10.90
C ILE A 302 6.53 11.15 -10.36
N PHE A 303 5.97 10.24 -11.14
CA PHE A 303 4.85 9.39 -10.75
C PHE A 303 5.37 8.07 -10.21
N ILE A 304 4.77 7.61 -9.12
CA ILE A 304 5.01 6.29 -8.52
C ILE A 304 3.66 5.61 -8.38
N ILE A 305 3.48 4.47 -9.06
CA ILE A 305 2.27 3.64 -8.96
C ILE A 305 2.62 2.40 -8.16
N THR A 306 1.87 2.14 -7.09
CA THR A 306 2.04 0.94 -6.27
C THR A 306 0.73 0.50 -5.61
N ALA A 307 0.80 -0.58 -4.84
CA ALA A 307 -0.26 -1.03 -3.95
C ALA A 307 0.34 -1.40 -2.59
N ASP A 308 -0.49 -1.49 -1.56
CA ASP A 308 -0.04 -1.94 -0.23
C ASP A 308 0.16 -3.46 -0.15
N HIS A 309 -0.65 -4.25 -0.83
CA HIS A 309 -0.56 -5.70 -1.03
C HIS A 309 -1.43 -6.09 -2.23
N GLY A 310 -1.38 -7.37 -2.60
CA GLY A 310 -2.22 -7.93 -3.65
C GLY A 310 -3.50 -8.60 -3.14
N ASP A 311 -4.08 -9.45 -3.99
CA ASP A 311 -5.27 -10.27 -3.73
C ASP A 311 -5.09 -11.65 -4.37
N MET A 312 -5.31 -12.70 -3.61
CA MET A 312 -5.27 -14.09 -4.11
C MET A 312 -6.38 -14.37 -5.14
N LEU A 313 -7.52 -13.70 -5.05
CA LEU A 313 -8.64 -13.70 -5.99
C LEU A 313 -9.03 -15.11 -6.52
N GLY A 314 -8.99 -16.10 -5.62
CA GLY A 314 -9.30 -17.50 -5.89
C GLY A 314 -8.10 -18.37 -6.31
N GLU A 315 -6.95 -17.80 -6.57
CA GLU A 315 -5.74 -18.60 -6.85
C GLU A 315 -5.40 -19.49 -5.67
N ARG A 316 -5.05 -20.74 -5.94
CA ARG A 316 -4.85 -21.81 -4.94
C ARG A 316 -6.09 -22.06 -4.06
N GLY A 317 -7.29 -21.57 -4.42
CA GLY A 317 -8.48 -21.60 -3.58
C GLY A 317 -8.50 -20.53 -2.47
N LEU A 318 -7.49 -19.66 -2.40
CA LEU A 318 -7.36 -18.59 -1.43
C LEU A 318 -7.98 -17.28 -1.92
N TRP A 319 -8.41 -16.44 -1.01
CA TRP A 319 -8.99 -15.11 -1.25
C TRP A 319 -8.30 -14.06 -0.38
N TYR A 320 -8.38 -12.81 -0.81
CA TYR A 320 -7.78 -11.67 -0.11
C TYR A 320 -6.25 -11.75 -0.07
N LYS A 321 -5.65 -11.46 1.06
CA LYS A 321 -4.20 -11.39 1.33
C LYS A 321 -3.83 -12.29 2.51
N MET A 322 -3.01 -11.82 3.46
CA MET A 322 -2.64 -12.51 4.70
C MET A 322 -1.70 -13.70 4.51
N ASN A 323 -1.01 -13.77 3.37
CA ASN A 323 -0.01 -14.79 3.08
C ASN A 323 1.08 -14.24 2.16
N PHE A 324 2.19 -14.97 1.98
CA PHE A 324 3.32 -14.51 1.17
C PHE A 324 3.36 -15.09 -0.26
N PHE A 325 2.26 -15.64 -0.76
CA PHE A 325 2.18 -16.05 -2.16
C PHE A 325 2.18 -14.84 -3.09
N GLU A 326 2.60 -15.07 -4.36
CA GLU A 326 2.81 -14.00 -5.35
C GLU A 326 1.59 -13.09 -5.55
N HIS A 327 0.38 -13.62 -5.53
CA HIS A 327 -0.84 -12.83 -5.71
C HIS A 327 -1.19 -11.96 -4.50
N SER A 328 -0.71 -12.33 -3.30
CA SER A 328 -0.94 -11.57 -2.08
C SER A 328 0.20 -10.60 -1.76
N ALA A 329 1.45 -11.05 -1.85
CA ALA A 329 2.60 -10.28 -1.37
C ALA A 329 3.24 -9.39 -2.44
N ARG A 330 3.15 -9.77 -3.73
CA ARG A 330 3.72 -8.98 -4.82
C ARG A 330 2.79 -7.81 -5.16
N VAL A 331 3.39 -6.64 -5.39
CA VAL A 331 2.68 -5.39 -5.67
C VAL A 331 3.16 -4.78 -6.99
N PRO A 332 2.31 -4.04 -7.72
CA PRO A 332 2.81 -3.25 -8.83
C PRO A 332 3.75 -2.17 -8.29
N MET A 333 4.83 -1.91 -9.03
CA MET A 333 5.74 -0.82 -8.77
C MET A 333 6.19 -0.25 -10.11
N ILE A 334 5.76 0.98 -10.43
CA ILE A 334 6.09 1.67 -11.68
C ILE A 334 6.52 3.08 -11.32
N MET A 335 7.67 3.51 -11.83
CA MET A 335 8.17 4.88 -11.67
C MET A 335 8.33 5.53 -13.03
N ALA A 336 7.80 6.75 -13.21
CA ALA A 336 7.88 7.47 -14.48
C ALA A 336 8.05 8.97 -14.24
N GLY A 337 8.99 9.60 -14.93
CA GLY A 337 9.24 11.05 -14.82
C GLY A 337 10.70 11.43 -15.11
N PRO A 338 11.11 12.66 -14.77
CA PRO A 338 12.47 13.12 -15.03
C PRO A 338 13.51 12.26 -14.32
N GLY A 339 14.54 11.84 -15.04
CA GLY A 339 15.64 11.02 -14.51
C GLY A 339 15.30 9.55 -14.31
N ILE A 340 14.12 9.09 -14.70
CA ILE A 340 13.71 7.68 -14.70
C ILE A 340 13.93 7.11 -16.11
N ALA A 341 14.62 5.98 -16.20
CA ALA A 341 14.83 5.26 -17.45
C ALA A 341 13.56 4.52 -17.90
N ASN A 342 13.44 4.26 -19.19
CA ASN A 342 12.41 3.36 -19.71
C ASN A 342 12.95 1.93 -19.72
N GLY A 343 12.29 1.03 -19.02
CA GLY A 343 12.73 -0.36 -18.95
C GLY A 343 12.00 -1.19 -17.91
N THR A 344 12.63 -2.30 -17.57
CA THR A 344 12.15 -3.24 -16.56
C THR A 344 13.30 -3.62 -15.64
N ALA A 345 13.07 -3.56 -14.32
CA ALA A 345 13.97 -4.04 -13.29
C ALA A 345 13.45 -5.38 -12.76
N SER A 346 14.26 -6.43 -12.83
CA SER A 346 13.89 -7.78 -12.37
C SER A 346 14.25 -8.07 -10.92
N ASN A 347 15.18 -7.30 -10.34
CA ASN A 347 15.62 -7.47 -8.95
C ASN A 347 14.43 -7.42 -7.98
N ALA A 348 14.46 -8.32 -7.00
CA ALA A 348 13.52 -8.25 -5.89
C ALA A 348 13.77 -6.97 -5.06
N CYS A 349 12.69 -6.27 -4.79
CA CYS A 349 12.65 -5.07 -3.97
C CYS A 349 11.36 -5.06 -3.14
N SER A 350 11.23 -4.13 -2.22
CA SER A 350 10.06 -4.11 -1.34
C SER A 350 9.64 -2.69 -0.92
N LEU A 351 8.49 -2.58 -0.28
CA LEU A 351 7.91 -1.28 0.08
C LEU A 351 8.74 -0.51 1.12
N VAL A 352 9.57 -1.17 1.96
CA VAL A 352 10.51 -0.45 2.86
C VAL A 352 11.57 0.34 2.08
N ASP A 353 11.80 0.01 0.81
CA ASP A 353 12.73 0.73 -0.07
C ASP A 353 12.22 2.13 -0.46
N MET A 354 10.92 2.40 -0.24
CA MET A 354 10.31 3.65 -0.68
C MET A 354 10.77 4.87 0.11
N LEU A 355 10.99 4.76 1.43
CA LEU A 355 11.52 5.88 2.19
C LEU A 355 12.88 6.35 1.65
N PRO A 356 13.92 5.51 1.55
CA PRO A 356 15.21 5.96 0.99
C PRO A 356 15.10 6.37 -0.49
N THR A 357 14.21 5.77 -1.27
CA THR A 357 13.96 6.15 -2.67
C THR A 357 13.40 7.58 -2.78
N MET A 358 12.40 7.93 -1.99
CA MET A 358 11.83 9.28 -1.98
C MET A 358 12.84 10.34 -1.55
N LEU A 359 13.70 10.02 -0.59
CA LEU A 359 14.76 10.92 -0.15
C LEU A 359 15.83 11.11 -1.25
N ASP A 360 16.18 10.06 -1.97
CA ASP A 360 17.11 10.14 -3.11
C ASP A 360 16.52 10.97 -4.27
N ILE A 361 15.23 10.81 -4.56
CA ILE A 361 14.52 11.69 -5.51
C ILE A 361 14.63 13.15 -5.06
N ALA A 362 14.33 13.45 -3.82
CA ALA A 362 14.37 14.82 -3.30
C ALA A 362 15.80 15.39 -3.28
N GLY A 363 16.80 14.55 -2.99
CA GLY A 363 18.22 14.91 -2.99
C GLY A 363 18.81 15.16 -4.38
N SER A 364 18.14 14.75 -5.46
CA SER A 364 18.63 14.87 -6.84
C SER A 364 18.88 16.32 -7.28
N ALA A 365 18.25 17.29 -6.65
CA ALA A 365 18.48 18.73 -6.87
C ALA A 365 19.62 19.33 -6.02
N GLY A 366 20.39 18.50 -5.33
CA GLY A 366 21.48 18.95 -4.44
C GLY A 366 21.01 19.41 -3.07
N VAL A 367 19.80 19.10 -2.66
CA VAL A 367 19.31 19.33 -1.30
C VAL A 367 20.03 18.37 -0.35
N PRO A 368 20.60 18.85 0.78
CA PRO A 368 21.28 17.97 1.72
C PRO A 368 20.33 16.91 2.29
N MET A 369 20.82 15.67 2.39
CA MET A 369 20.09 14.59 3.04
C MET A 369 19.96 14.89 4.54
N PRO A 370 18.77 14.73 5.13
CA PRO A 370 18.59 14.88 6.57
C PRO A 370 19.25 13.73 7.33
N GLU A 371 19.54 13.95 8.60
CA GLU A 371 19.94 12.88 9.51
C GLU A 371 18.77 11.90 9.68
N ILE A 372 19.03 10.61 9.47
CA ILE A 372 18.03 9.55 9.64
C ILE A 372 17.96 9.17 11.12
N GLY A 373 16.83 9.46 11.74
CA GLY A 373 16.63 9.31 13.19
C GLY A 373 16.46 7.87 13.68
N MET A 374 16.20 6.91 12.78
CA MET A 374 16.07 5.49 13.10
C MET A 374 16.69 4.64 11.98
N PRO A 375 17.18 3.42 12.27
CA PRO A 375 17.66 2.51 11.24
C PRO A 375 16.59 2.25 10.17
N VAL A 376 16.98 2.21 8.91
CA VAL A 376 16.10 1.89 7.76
C VAL A 376 16.48 0.49 7.26
N ASP A 377 15.48 -0.35 7.01
CA ASP A 377 15.66 -1.71 6.49
C ASP A 377 15.71 -1.73 4.94
N GLY A 378 15.20 -0.69 4.30
CA GLY A 378 15.17 -0.54 2.84
C GLY A 378 16.41 0.16 2.27
N ARG A 379 16.52 0.12 0.93
CA ARG A 379 17.51 0.82 0.12
C ARG A 379 16.84 1.68 -0.96
N SER A 380 17.58 2.66 -1.50
CA SER A 380 17.05 3.44 -2.64
C SER A 380 16.91 2.58 -3.90
N LEU A 381 15.77 2.65 -4.56
CA LEU A 381 15.52 2.04 -5.85
C LEU A 381 15.94 2.95 -7.02
N MET A 382 16.46 4.15 -6.76
CA MET A 382 16.85 5.09 -7.81
C MET A 382 17.96 4.57 -8.74
N PRO A 383 18.95 3.77 -8.30
CA PRO A 383 19.87 3.13 -9.23
C PRO A 383 19.13 2.27 -10.27
N LEU A 384 18.26 1.36 -9.82
CA LEU A 384 17.43 0.54 -10.72
C LEU A 384 16.51 1.40 -11.59
N ALA A 385 15.90 2.44 -11.01
CA ALA A 385 15.02 3.36 -11.75
C ALA A 385 15.76 4.16 -12.84
N ARG A 386 17.07 4.34 -12.72
CA ARG A 386 17.94 4.95 -13.75
C ARG A 386 18.47 3.94 -14.75
N GLY A 387 18.16 2.65 -14.60
CA GLY A 387 18.69 1.57 -15.44
C GLY A 387 20.13 1.18 -15.09
N GLU A 388 20.57 1.48 -13.87
CA GLU A 388 21.86 1.07 -13.32
C GLU A 388 21.75 -0.30 -12.67
N ASP A 389 22.87 -1.02 -12.57
CA ASP A 389 22.92 -2.31 -11.88
C ASP A 389 22.82 -2.13 -10.37
N ASP A 390 22.09 -3.01 -9.71
CA ASP A 390 22.03 -3.13 -8.24
C ASP A 390 22.38 -4.58 -7.86
N PRO A 391 23.40 -4.82 -7.02
CA PRO A 391 23.77 -6.16 -6.62
C PRO A 391 22.78 -6.82 -5.65
N VAL A 392 21.85 -6.05 -5.08
CA VAL A 392 20.85 -6.57 -4.14
C VAL A 392 19.63 -7.07 -4.92
N ASP A 393 19.29 -8.32 -4.69
CA ASP A 393 18.11 -9.00 -5.26
C ASP A 393 17.40 -9.74 -4.12
N GLU A 394 16.78 -8.96 -3.21
CA GLU A 394 16.15 -9.48 -2.01
C GLU A 394 14.94 -8.65 -1.60
N ALA A 395 13.90 -9.34 -1.13
CA ALA A 395 12.79 -8.77 -0.37
C ALA A 395 12.52 -9.61 0.88
N ILE A 396 12.22 -8.93 1.99
CA ILE A 396 11.95 -9.52 3.29
C ILE A 396 10.51 -9.21 3.71
N GLY A 397 9.82 -10.21 4.28
CA GLY A 397 8.47 -10.04 4.80
C GLY A 397 8.30 -10.59 6.20
N GLU A 398 7.44 -9.94 6.98
CA GLU A 398 7.01 -10.34 8.33
C GLU A 398 5.49 -10.23 8.43
N TYR A 399 4.80 -11.29 8.78
CA TYR A 399 3.36 -11.26 9.04
C TYR A 399 3.08 -11.68 10.48
N CYS A 400 2.52 -10.77 11.27
CA CYS A 400 2.29 -10.94 12.70
C CYS A 400 0.84 -10.57 13.10
N ALA A 401 -0.10 -10.81 12.19
CA ALA A 401 -1.48 -10.35 12.33
C ALA A 401 -2.48 -11.48 12.53
N GLU A 402 -3.73 -11.25 12.18
CA GLU A 402 -4.84 -12.19 12.34
C GLU A 402 -4.55 -13.55 11.68
N MET A 403 -5.12 -14.61 12.21
CA MET A 403 -5.04 -16.02 11.75
C MET A 403 -3.64 -16.65 11.83
N ALA A 404 -2.58 -15.90 12.15
CA ALA A 404 -1.22 -16.43 12.17
C ALA A 404 -0.92 -17.25 13.44
N GLY A 405 -1.17 -16.68 14.63
CA GLY A 405 -0.84 -17.30 15.93
C GLY A 405 0.65 -17.36 16.26
N HIS A 406 1.48 -17.32 15.24
CA HIS A 406 2.95 -17.24 15.28
C HIS A 406 3.42 -16.28 14.18
N PRO A 407 4.58 -15.59 14.34
CA PRO A 407 5.17 -14.81 13.26
C PRO A 407 5.45 -15.68 12.03
N VAL A 408 5.11 -15.15 10.86
CA VAL A 408 5.43 -15.76 9.56
C VAL A 408 6.47 -14.88 8.88
N PHE A 409 7.54 -15.48 8.41
CA PHE A 409 8.66 -14.79 7.77
C PHE A 409 8.77 -15.20 6.31
N MET A 410 9.13 -14.26 5.44
CA MET A 410 9.43 -14.51 4.04
C MET A 410 10.79 -13.92 3.67
N ILE A 411 11.57 -14.70 2.93
CA ILE A 411 12.76 -14.24 2.22
C ILE A 411 12.58 -14.58 0.75
N ARG A 412 12.56 -13.56 -0.11
CA ARG A 412 12.61 -13.69 -1.56
C ARG A 412 14.01 -13.26 -2.01
N ARG A 413 14.78 -14.18 -2.59
CA ARG A 413 16.15 -13.90 -3.07
C ARG A 413 16.47 -14.70 -4.33
N GLY A 414 16.95 -14.02 -5.36
CA GLY A 414 17.19 -14.61 -6.66
C GLY A 414 15.91 -15.25 -7.22
N ASP A 415 15.96 -16.54 -7.57
CA ASP A 415 14.79 -17.27 -8.03
C ASP A 415 13.98 -17.92 -6.90
N TYR A 416 14.49 -17.89 -5.68
CA TYR A 416 13.88 -18.60 -4.56
C TYR A 416 13.04 -17.71 -3.66
N LYS A 417 11.94 -18.28 -3.17
CA LYS A 417 11.13 -17.75 -2.07
C LYS A 417 11.01 -18.78 -0.97
N TYR A 418 11.38 -18.39 0.24
CA TYR A 418 11.27 -19.20 1.45
C TYR A 418 10.30 -18.57 2.43
N ILE A 419 9.37 -19.36 2.97
CA ILE A 419 8.37 -18.93 3.96
C ILE A 419 8.46 -19.86 5.17
N ALA A 420 8.56 -19.30 6.36
CA ALA A 420 8.67 -20.03 7.61
C ALA A 420 7.70 -19.49 8.67
N CYS A 421 7.09 -20.40 9.41
CA CYS A 421 6.25 -20.13 10.56
C CYS A 421 6.50 -21.20 11.62
N ASP A 422 6.66 -20.83 12.88
CA ASP A 422 6.84 -21.80 13.96
C ASP A 422 5.64 -22.72 14.07
N GLY A 423 5.89 -24.02 14.13
CA GLY A 423 4.85 -25.04 14.22
C GLY A 423 4.31 -25.54 12.87
N ASP A 424 4.65 -24.88 11.77
CA ASP A 424 4.32 -25.31 10.41
C ASP A 424 5.55 -25.82 9.66
N SER A 425 5.36 -26.69 8.65
CA SER A 425 6.42 -27.05 7.72
C SER A 425 6.81 -25.84 6.87
N PRO A 426 8.10 -25.58 6.65
CA PRO A 426 8.53 -24.47 5.82
C PRO A 426 8.14 -24.68 4.34
N LEU A 427 8.06 -23.58 3.61
CA LEU A 427 7.80 -23.58 2.17
C LEU A 427 9.01 -23.01 1.44
N LEU A 428 9.43 -23.67 0.38
CA LEU A 428 10.48 -23.22 -0.54
C LEU A 428 9.98 -23.38 -1.97
N TYR A 429 10.02 -22.30 -2.73
CA TYR A 429 9.64 -22.30 -4.15
C TYR A 429 10.77 -21.75 -5.01
N ASN A 430 10.94 -22.31 -6.21
CA ASN A 430 11.72 -21.69 -7.27
C ASN A 430 10.76 -21.00 -8.24
N LEU A 431 10.64 -19.69 -8.17
CA LEU A 431 9.65 -18.93 -8.94
C LEU A 431 9.98 -18.83 -10.44
N ALA A 432 11.22 -19.14 -10.86
CA ALA A 432 11.57 -19.23 -12.28
C ALA A 432 10.96 -20.48 -12.93
N ASP A 433 10.93 -21.60 -12.20
CA ASP A 433 10.40 -22.88 -12.66
C ASP A 433 8.91 -23.07 -12.29
N ASP A 434 8.51 -22.54 -11.13
CA ASP A 434 7.16 -22.65 -10.57
C ASP A 434 6.62 -21.28 -10.12
N PRO A 435 6.23 -20.39 -11.05
CA PRO A 435 5.69 -19.07 -10.73
C PRO A 435 4.32 -19.12 -10.04
N CYS A 436 3.68 -20.29 -9.97
CA CYS A 436 2.40 -20.52 -9.30
C CYS A 436 2.55 -21.08 -7.88
N GLU A 437 3.77 -21.38 -7.43
CA GLU A 437 4.09 -21.85 -6.07
C GLU A 437 3.36 -23.14 -5.68
N LEU A 438 3.28 -24.12 -6.60
CA LEU A 438 2.58 -25.38 -6.37
C LEU A 438 3.48 -26.48 -5.82
N ALA A 439 4.77 -26.45 -6.15
CA ALA A 439 5.75 -27.47 -5.78
C ALA A 439 6.62 -26.97 -4.61
N ASN A 440 6.27 -27.37 -3.37
CA ASN A 440 7.12 -27.08 -2.21
C ASN A 440 8.41 -27.91 -2.27
N LEU A 441 9.56 -27.25 -2.36
CA LEU A 441 10.90 -27.85 -2.47
C LEU A 441 11.62 -27.96 -1.12
N ALA A 442 10.98 -27.60 0.00
CA ALA A 442 11.64 -27.55 1.30
C ALA A 442 12.16 -28.92 1.75
N ASP A 443 11.48 -30.00 1.39
CA ASP A 443 11.84 -31.37 1.71
C ASP A 443 12.52 -32.12 0.54
N ASP A 444 12.75 -31.43 -0.61
CA ASP A 444 13.42 -32.05 -1.76
C ASP A 444 14.94 -32.16 -1.50
N PRO A 445 15.53 -33.38 -1.53
CA PRO A 445 16.96 -33.56 -1.34
C PRO A 445 17.83 -32.74 -2.32
N ALA A 446 17.35 -32.47 -3.52
CA ALA A 446 18.08 -31.67 -4.50
C ALA A 446 18.20 -30.20 -4.09
N HIS A 447 17.29 -29.70 -3.23
CA HIS A 447 17.23 -28.32 -2.75
C HIS A 447 17.57 -28.18 -1.25
N ALA A 448 18.00 -29.29 -0.58
CA ALA A 448 18.25 -29.30 0.87
C ALA A 448 19.24 -28.20 1.32
N SER A 449 20.34 -28.00 0.60
CA SER A 449 21.31 -26.96 0.95
C SER A 449 20.75 -25.54 0.87
N VAL A 450 19.81 -25.28 -0.05
CA VAL A 450 19.14 -24.00 -0.19
C VAL A 450 18.15 -23.79 0.97
N ALA A 451 17.34 -24.81 1.27
CA ALA A 451 16.39 -24.78 2.38
C ALA A 451 17.10 -24.57 3.73
N GLU A 452 18.20 -25.31 3.98
CA GLU A 452 19.00 -25.17 5.20
C GLU A 452 19.62 -23.78 5.34
N ALA A 453 20.10 -23.19 4.24
CA ALA A 453 20.65 -21.84 4.27
C ALA A 453 19.59 -20.78 4.64
N PHE A 454 18.39 -20.85 4.05
CA PHE A 454 17.30 -19.94 4.40
C PHE A 454 16.80 -20.18 5.84
N ALA A 455 16.68 -21.44 6.27
CA ALA A 455 16.29 -21.75 7.64
C ALA A 455 17.28 -21.19 8.67
N ALA A 456 18.59 -21.33 8.42
CA ALA A 456 19.63 -20.79 9.26
C ALA A 456 19.59 -19.25 9.30
N GLU A 457 19.28 -18.61 8.16
CA GLU A 457 19.14 -17.16 8.10
C GLU A 457 17.90 -16.68 8.87
N VAL A 458 16.75 -17.32 8.73
CA VAL A 458 15.55 -16.99 9.51
C VAL A 458 15.85 -17.09 11.00
N ALA A 459 16.47 -18.18 11.45
CA ALA A 459 16.84 -18.38 12.85
C ALA A 459 17.88 -17.36 13.36
N GLY A 460 18.73 -16.85 12.48
CA GLY A 460 19.74 -15.83 12.82
C GLY A 460 19.21 -14.40 12.78
N ARG A 461 18.19 -14.13 11.97
CA ARG A 461 17.64 -12.79 11.75
C ARG A 461 16.54 -12.45 12.76
N TRP A 462 15.73 -13.41 13.16
CA TRP A 462 14.57 -13.22 14.03
C TRP A 462 14.60 -14.09 15.28
N ASP A 463 14.23 -13.49 16.41
CA ASP A 463 13.82 -14.20 17.62
C ASP A 463 12.30 -14.36 17.58
N SER A 464 11.83 -15.42 16.92
CA SER A 464 10.40 -15.67 16.71
C SER A 464 9.63 -15.80 18.02
N ALA A 465 10.20 -16.43 19.04
CA ALA A 465 9.56 -16.59 20.35
C ALA A 465 9.36 -15.23 21.04
N LYS A 466 10.41 -14.38 21.03
CA LYS A 466 10.34 -13.03 21.59
C LYS A 466 9.35 -12.17 20.82
N LEU A 467 9.37 -12.22 19.49
CA LEU A 467 8.44 -11.46 18.66
C LEU A 467 6.98 -11.89 18.93
N ARG A 468 6.72 -13.19 19.09
CA ARG A 468 5.40 -13.70 19.48
C ARG A 468 4.94 -13.15 20.83
N GLU A 469 5.83 -13.13 21.84
CA GLU A 469 5.53 -12.53 23.15
C GLU A 469 5.18 -11.05 23.05
N ASP A 470 5.92 -10.29 22.25
CA ASP A 470 5.71 -8.85 22.03
C ASP A 470 4.37 -8.59 21.34
N VAL A 471 4.03 -9.35 20.29
CA VAL A 471 2.73 -9.28 19.62
C VAL A 471 1.59 -9.51 20.61
N MET A 472 1.65 -10.61 21.38
CA MET A 472 0.62 -10.95 22.35
C MET A 472 0.49 -9.90 23.47
N ALA A 473 1.62 -9.35 23.91
CA ALA A 473 1.62 -8.28 24.92
C ALA A 473 0.90 -7.03 24.41
N THR A 474 1.19 -6.59 23.18
CA THR A 474 0.52 -5.43 22.58
C THR A 474 -0.97 -5.69 22.30
N GLN A 475 -1.34 -6.90 21.89
CA GLN A 475 -2.75 -7.29 21.72
C GLN A 475 -3.53 -7.19 23.03
N ARG A 476 -2.98 -7.72 24.14
CA ARG A 476 -3.61 -7.59 25.48
C ARG A 476 -3.78 -6.14 25.90
N GLN A 477 -2.75 -5.29 25.69
CA GLN A 477 -2.79 -3.87 26.03
C GLN A 477 -3.88 -3.14 25.24
N ARG A 478 -3.93 -3.32 23.91
CA ARG A 478 -4.89 -2.65 23.03
C ARG A 478 -6.33 -3.09 23.32
N ARG A 479 -6.58 -4.38 23.56
CA ARG A 479 -7.91 -4.87 23.96
C ARG A 479 -8.36 -4.29 25.30
N ALA A 480 -7.46 -4.14 26.27
CA ALA A 480 -7.79 -3.52 27.55
C ALA A 480 -8.13 -2.02 27.39
N ILE A 481 -7.39 -1.30 26.57
CA ILE A 481 -7.65 0.11 26.26
C ILE A 481 -8.99 0.25 25.52
N HIS A 482 -9.23 -0.56 24.49
CA HIS A 482 -10.48 -0.54 23.73
C HIS A 482 -11.69 -0.81 24.62
N ALA A 483 -11.64 -1.82 25.48
CA ALA A 483 -12.71 -2.10 26.44
C ALA A 483 -12.96 -0.94 27.41
N ALA A 484 -11.92 -0.21 27.81
CA ALA A 484 -12.06 0.97 28.66
C ALA A 484 -12.68 2.16 27.87
N MET A 485 -12.35 2.33 26.61
CA MET A 485 -12.98 3.32 25.74
C MET A 485 -14.48 3.04 25.55
N GLU A 486 -14.85 1.78 25.33
CA GLU A 486 -16.26 1.37 25.19
C GLU A 486 -17.06 1.52 26.50
N ALA A 487 -16.43 1.36 27.66
CA ALA A 487 -17.08 1.48 28.94
C ALA A 487 -17.40 2.93 29.36
N GLY A 488 -16.80 3.91 28.71
CA GLY A 488 -16.91 5.34 28.99
C GLY A 488 -17.46 6.15 27.81
N ALA A 489 -17.13 7.44 27.82
CA ALA A 489 -17.27 8.26 26.59
C ALA A 489 -16.06 7.97 25.71
N ALA A 490 -16.29 7.36 24.54
CA ALA A 490 -15.23 7.09 23.59
C ALA A 490 -14.66 8.42 23.05
N GLU A 491 -13.33 8.54 23.06
CA GLU A 491 -12.63 9.59 22.31
C GLU A 491 -12.44 9.08 20.88
N ALA A 492 -12.97 9.78 19.90
CA ALA A 492 -12.74 9.44 18.50
C ALA A 492 -11.35 9.96 18.10
N TRP A 493 -10.49 9.05 17.60
CA TRP A 493 -9.22 9.43 16.96
C TRP A 493 -9.36 9.64 15.45
N ASP A 494 -10.55 9.37 14.90
CA ASP A 494 -10.82 9.52 13.47
C ASP A 494 -10.59 10.96 13.01
N TYR A 495 -9.80 11.09 11.97
CA TYR A 495 -9.42 12.38 11.42
C TYR A 495 -10.54 13.02 10.61
N ASN A 496 -10.85 14.26 10.92
CA ASN A 496 -11.70 15.10 10.09
C ASN A 496 -10.87 16.26 9.54
N PRO A 497 -10.75 16.40 8.21
CA PRO A 497 -10.03 17.51 7.62
C PRO A 497 -10.63 18.84 8.06
N PRO A 498 -9.84 19.77 8.62
CA PRO A 498 -10.34 21.08 8.96
C PRO A 498 -10.74 21.84 7.68
N ARG A 499 -11.96 22.37 7.63
CA ARG A 499 -12.47 23.16 6.51
C ARG A 499 -12.85 24.54 6.99
N ASP A 500 -12.01 25.52 6.66
CA ASP A 500 -12.35 26.93 6.89
C ASP A 500 -13.18 27.46 5.72
N ALA A 501 -14.46 27.66 5.93
CA ALA A 501 -15.38 28.13 4.91
C ALA A 501 -14.99 29.53 4.37
N SER A 502 -14.28 30.36 5.16
CA SER A 502 -13.83 31.68 4.72
C SER A 502 -12.72 31.60 3.67
N GLN A 503 -11.99 30.49 3.63
CA GLN A 503 -10.90 30.20 2.69
C GLN A 503 -11.35 29.36 1.49
N GLN A 504 -12.65 28.98 1.45
CA GLN A 504 -13.17 28.20 0.34
C GLN A 504 -13.87 29.10 -0.67
N TYR A 505 -13.53 28.90 -1.95
CA TYR A 505 -14.00 29.74 -3.06
C TYR A 505 -13.69 31.20 -2.80
N VAL A 506 -14.45 32.11 -3.35
CA VAL A 506 -14.26 33.54 -3.14
C VAL A 506 -15.17 34.00 -2.01
N ARG A 507 -14.64 34.20 -0.82
CA ARG A 507 -15.39 34.73 0.34
C ARG A 507 -14.92 36.15 0.65
N ASN A 508 -14.36 36.42 1.81
CA ASN A 508 -14.03 37.77 2.28
C ASN A 508 -12.55 38.13 2.19
N HIS A 509 -11.68 37.17 1.79
CA HIS A 509 -10.23 37.33 1.83
C HIS A 509 -9.59 37.85 0.54
N MET A 510 -10.34 37.95 -0.55
CA MET A 510 -9.86 38.55 -1.80
C MET A 510 -11.00 39.13 -2.65
N ASP A 511 -10.64 40.00 -3.59
CA ASP A 511 -11.57 40.50 -4.62
C ASP A 511 -11.99 39.39 -5.57
N TRP A 512 -13.26 39.38 -5.94
CA TRP A 512 -13.84 38.30 -6.77
C TRP A 512 -13.21 38.22 -8.17
N THR A 513 -12.91 39.38 -8.79
CA THR A 513 -12.30 39.43 -10.12
C THR A 513 -10.87 38.85 -10.09
N VAL A 514 -10.09 39.25 -9.08
CA VAL A 514 -8.73 38.72 -8.86
C VAL A 514 -8.75 37.20 -8.60
N ALA A 515 -9.73 36.76 -7.82
CA ALA A 515 -9.89 35.33 -7.55
C ALA A 515 -10.25 34.55 -8.81
N ALA A 516 -11.18 35.04 -9.62
CA ALA A 516 -11.59 34.39 -10.86
C ALA A 516 -10.40 34.22 -11.82
N ASP A 517 -9.55 35.21 -11.97
CA ASP A 517 -8.33 35.13 -12.78
C ASP A 517 -7.31 34.18 -12.17
N ARG A 518 -7.09 34.24 -10.86
CA ARG A 518 -6.13 33.34 -10.15
C ARG A 518 -6.48 31.86 -10.29
N TYR A 519 -7.77 31.53 -10.28
CA TYR A 519 -8.25 30.14 -10.35
C TYR A 519 -8.43 29.63 -11.79
N ARG A 520 -8.17 30.46 -12.79
CA ARG A 520 -8.21 30.07 -14.20
C ARG A 520 -6.88 29.43 -14.61
N PHE A 521 -6.96 28.22 -15.15
CA PHE A 521 -5.89 27.60 -15.92
C PHE A 521 -6.30 27.59 -17.41
N PRO A 522 -5.42 28.01 -18.31
CA PRO A 522 -5.73 28.11 -19.74
C PRO A 522 -5.89 26.73 -20.41
#